data_d0032de40f3c0db8789080d286228b5a
#
_entry.id   d0032de40f3c0db8789080d286228b5a
#
_cell.length_a   1.000
_cell.length_b   1.000
_cell.length_c   1.000
_cell.angle_alpha   90.00
_cell.angle_beta   90.00
_cell.angle_gamma   90.00
#
_symmetry.space_group_name_H-M   'P 1'
#
loop_
_entity.id
_entity.type
_entity.pdbx_description
1 polymer ?
#
loop_
_entity_poly.entity_id
_entity_poly.type
_entity_poly.pdbx_seq_one_letter_code
_entity_poly.pdbx_strand_id
1 'polypeptide(L)'
;EEVIKKEKPDALLLSFGGQTALNCGLTLDKNGILKKHNVTVLGTPVATIENTEDRELFKLELQKIGVKSPTSFACTDEKSGLAAAKKIGYPVIIRAAFALGGKGSGIAKDEKHLTEMLQTAFAFSPQVLVEENLKGWKEVEYEVVRDAYDNCITVCNMENIDPMGVHTGESIVVAPSQTLNNHEYHKLREIAIKTIRHLGIIGE
;
A
#
# COMPACT_ATOMS: atom_id res chain seq x y z
N GLU A 1 19.21 -15.58 -10.79
CA GLU A 1 19.94 -16.73 -10.22
C GLU A 1 21.42 -16.77 -10.68
N GLU A 2 21.73 -16.46 -11.94
CA GLU A 2 23.12 -16.47 -12.46
C GLU A 2 24.07 -15.57 -11.67
N VAL A 3 23.61 -14.36 -11.31
CA VAL A 3 24.39 -13.44 -10.49
C VAL A 3 24.66 -14.03 -9.10
N ILE A 4 23.65 -14.64 -8.46
CA ILE A 4 23.82 -15.30 -7.16
C ILE A 4 24.86 -16.43 -7.24
N LYS A 5 24.83 -17.24 -8.30
CA LYS A 5 25.80 -18.32 -8.52
C LYS A 5 27.22 -17.80 -8.70
N LYS A 6 27.34 -16.66 -9.40
CA LYS A 6 28.65 -16.06 -9.70
C LYS A 6 29.24 -15.36 -8.48
N GLU A 7 28.45 -14.50 -7.85
CA GLU A 7 28.92 -13.62 -6.77
C GLU A 7 28.85 -14.28 -5.38
N LYS A 8 28.03 -15.34 -5.22
CA LYS A 8 27.84 -16.11 -3.98
C LYS A 8 27.61 -15.22 -2.75
N PRO A 9 26.63 -14.31 -2.78
CA PRO A 9 26.38 -13.44 -1.64
C PRO A 9 25.82 -14.24 -0.46
N ASP A 10 26.16 -13.85 0.75
CA ASP A 10 25.56 -14.40 1.98
C ASP A 10 24.15 -13.86 2.19
N ALA A 11 23.88 -12.62 1.72
CA ALA A 11 22.61 -11.94 1.94
C ALA A 11 22.25 -10.96 0.81
N LEU A 12 20.96 -10.56 0.77
CA LEU A 12 20.41 -9.56 -0.14
C LEU A 12 19.61 -8.52 0.62
N LEU A 13 19.70 -7.25 0.19
CA LEU A 13 18.83 -6.16 0.58
C LEU A 13 17.82 -5.91 -0.54
N LEU A 14 16.53 -6.05 -0.26
CA LEU A 14 15.47 -5.89 -1.25
C LEU A 14 14.94 -4.46 -1.35
N SER A 15 15.14 -3.64 -0.31
CA SER A 15 14.68 -2.25 -0.27
C SER A 15 15.51 -1.27 -1.12
N PHE A 16 16.67 -1.69 -1.61
CA PHE A 16 17.55 -0.85 -2.46
C PHE A 16 17.36 -1.13 -3.95
N GLY A 17 16.34 -0.57 -4.56
CA GLY A 17 16.07 -0.74 -5.99
C GLY A 17 14.60 -0.57 -6.36
N GLY A 18 13.83 -0.03 -5.44
CA GLY A 18 12.40 0.24 -5.62
C GLY A 18 11.59 -1.03 -5.94
N GLN A 19 10.44 -0.85 -6.57
CA GLN A 19 9.49 -1.93 -6.87
C GLN A 19 10.11 -3.09 -7.66
N THR A 20 11.06 -2.81 -8.54
CA THR A 20 11.73 -3.85 -9.32
C THR A 20 12.53 -4.80 -8.44
N ALA A 21 13.24 -4.29 -7.43
CA ALA A 21 13.99 -5.12 -6.49
C ALA A 21 13.06 -5.93 -5.59
N LEU A 22 11.99 -5.33 -5.09
CA LEU A 22 10.96 -6.03 -4.29
C LEU A 22 10.34 -7.18 -5.09
N ASN A 23 9.89 -6.95 -6.30
CA ASN A 23 9.31 -7.97 -7.18
C ASN A 23 10.31 -9.08 -7.53
N CYS A 24 11.57 -8.73 -7.74
CA CYS A 24 12.64 -9.68 -7.97
C CYS A 24 12.85 -10.56 -6.73
N GLY A 25 12.91 -9.97 -5.54
CA GLY A 25 13.04 -10.68 -4.28
C GLY A 25 11.89 -11.66 -4.02
N LEU A 26 10.65 -11.24 -4.19
CA LEU A 26 9.47 -12.10 -4.10
C LEU A 26 9.56 -13.29 -5.08
N THR A 27 9.99 -13.03 -6.31
CA THR A 27 10.15 -14.09 -7.33
C THR A 27 11.26 -15.08 -6.98
N LEU A 28 12.40 -14.60 -6.48
CA LEU A 28 13.51 -15.44 -6.05
C LEU A 28 13.10 -16.35 -4.88
N ASP A 29 12.36 -15.82 -3.93
CA ASP A 29 11.87 -16.58 -2.78
C ASP A 29 10.83 -17.62 -3.20
N LYS A 30 9.80 -17.25 -3.96
CA LYS A 30 8.75 -18.15 -4.48
C LYS A 30 9.33 -19.32 -5.29
N ASN A 31 10.40 -19.09 -6.03
CA ASN A 31 11.09 -20.12 -6.79
C ASN A 31 12.11 -20.93 -5.96
N GLY A 32 12.21 -20.66 -4.66
CA GLY A 32 13.14 -21.35 -3.75
C GLY A 32 14.62 -21.05 -4.01
N ILE A 33 14.94 -20.05 -4.81
CA ILE A 33 16.31 -19.71 -5.21
C ILE A 33 17.13 -19.23 -4.03
N LEU A 34 16.54 -18.37 -3.18
CA LEU A 34 17.23 -17.87 -1.98
C LEU A 34 17.62 -19.00 -1.06
N LYS A 35 16.70 -19.91 -0.77
CA LYS A 35 16.95 -21.10 0.06
C LYS A 35 17.98 -22.04 -0.57
N LYS A 36 17.90 -22.31 -1.87
CA LYS A 36 18.81 -23.17 -2.62
C LYS A 36 20.26 -22.69 -2.54
N HIS A 37 20.49 -21.41 -2.49
CA HIS A 37 21.81 -20.79 -2.46
C HIS A 37 22.22 -20.27 -1.07
N ASN A 38 21.44 -20.56 -0.03
CA ASN A 38 21.65 -20.10 1.35
C ASN A 38 21.79 -18.57 1.47
N VAL A 39 21.00 -17.82 0.69
CA VAL A 39 21.01 -16.35 0.71
C VAL A 39 19.96 -15.85 1.68
N THR A 40 20.38 -15.06 2.66
CA THR A 40 19.50 -14.44 3.66
C THR A 40 18.99 -13.10 3.15
N VAL A 41 17.70 -12.80 3.37
CA VAL A 41 17.16 -11.44 3.15
C VAL A 41 17.43 -10.61 4.39
N LEU A 42 18.12 -9.47 4.21
CA LEU A 42 18.35 -8.47 5.26
C LEU A 42 17.26 -7.40 5.21
N GLY A 43 16.93 -6.85 6.39
CA GLY A 43 15.85 -5.88 6.52
C GLY A 43 14.48 -6.55 6.59
N THR A 44 13.51 -5.96 5.94
CA THR A 44 12.11 -6.43 5.97
C THR A 44 11.97 -7.83 5.34
N PRO A 45 11.35 -8.79 6.07
CA PRO A 45 11.14 -10.15 5.59
C PRO A 45 10.29 -10.21 4.32
N VAL A 46 10.54 -11.20 3.46
CA VAL A 46 9.79 -11.39 2.19
C VAL A 46 8.28 -11.51 2.43
N ALA A 47 7.85 -12.23 3.45
CA ALA A 47 6.43 -12.36 3.79
C ALA A 47 5.79 -11.01 4.18
N THR A 48 6.54 -10.14 4.85
CA THR A 48 6.08 -8.78 5.15
C THR A 48 5.95 -7.95 3.89
N ILE A 49 6.92 -8.03 2.97
CA ILE A 49 6.87 -7.36 1.67
C ILE A 49 5.62 -7.82 0.90
N GLU A 50 5.33 -9.12 0.86
CA GLU A 50 4.13 -9.65 0.20
C GLU A 50 2.85 -9.08 0.80
N ASN A 51 2.74 -9.05 2.14
CA ASN A 51 1.59 -8.51 2.85
C ASN A 51 1.41 -7.00 2.68
N THR A 52 2.49 -6.26 2.43
CA THR A 52 2.41 -4.80 2.25
C THR A 52 2.19 -4.39 0.79
N GLU A 53 2.66 -5.18 -0.16
CA GLU A 53 2.50 -4.93 -1.59
C GLU A 53 1.12 -5.33 -2.11
N ASP A 54 0.50 -6.36 -1.52
CA ASP A 54 -0.86 -6.77 -1.85
C ASP A 54 -1.87 -5.97 -1.03
N ARG A 55 -2.72 -5.19 -1.69
CA ARG A 55 -3.70 -4.29 -1.06
C ARG A 55 -4.73 -5.03 -0.21
N GLU A 56 -5.16 -6.22 -0.63
CA GLU A 56 -6.15 -6.98 0.14
C GLU A 56 -5.50 -7.61 1.37
N LEU A 57 -4.30 -8.17 1.23
CA LEU A 57 -3.53 -8.69 2.36
C LEU A 57 -3.22 -7.56 3.36
N PHE A 58 -2.76 -6.41 2.88
CA PHE A 58 -2.49 -5.25 3.74
C PHE A 58 -3.73 -4.81 4.52
N LYS A 59 -4.88 -4.70 3.87
CA LYS A 59 -6.16 -4.38 4.52
C LYS A 59 -6.53 -5.40 5.59
N LEU A 60 -6.36 -6.71 5.30
CA LEU A 60 -6.63 -7.77 6.27
C LEU A 60 -5.69 -7.68 7.49
N GLU A 61 -4.42 -7.37 7.26
CA GLU A 61 -3.46 -7.17 8.35
C GLU A 61 -3.84 -5.96 9.23
N LEU A 62 -4.25 -4.83 8.64
CA LEU A 62 -4.72 -3.67 9.39
C LEU A 62 -5.98 -3.97 10.20
N GLN A 63 -6.91 -4.76 9.67
CA GLN A 63 -8.12 -5.17 10.38
C GLN A 63 -7.81 -5.99 11.64
N LYS A 64 -6.80 -6.88 11.61
CA LYS A 64 -6.38 -7.68 12.78
C LYS A 64 -5.99 -6.80 13.97
N ILE A 65 -5.48 -5.62 13.72
CA ILE A 65 -5.05 -4.67 14.75
C ILE A 65 -6.06 -3.52 14.96
N GLY A 66 -7.22 -3.57 14.34
CA GLY A 66 -8.26 -2.56 14.47
C GLY A 66 -7.90 -1.19 13.87
N VAL A 67 -6.96 -1.15 12.94
CA VAL A 67 -6.62 0.06 12.17
C VAL A 67 -7.58 0.15 11.00
N LYS A 68 -8.21 1.31 10.85
CA LYS A 68 -9.16 1.57 9.76
C LYS A 68 -8.40 1.82 8.45
N SER A 69 -8.91 1.27 7.38
CA SER A 69 -8.54 1.57 6.01
C SER A 69 -9.77 2.03 5.23
N PRO A 70 -9.62 2.70 4.10
CA PRO A 70 -10.75 3.02 3.23
C PRO A 70 -11.55 1.76 2.89
N THR A 71 -12.88 1.90 2.88
CA THR A 71 -13.75 0.79 2.50
C THR A 71 -13.50 0.44 1.04
N SER A 72 -13.14 -0.82 0.77
CA SER A 72 -12.85 -1.29 -0.59
C SER A 72 -13.40 -2.69 -0.81
N PHE A 73 -13.80 -2.98 -2.05
CA PHE A 73 -14.27 -4.29 -2.49
C PHE A 73 -13.60 -4.66 -3.81
N ALA A 74 -13.07 -5.89 -3.86
CA ALA A 74 -12.61 -6.49 -5.10
C ALA A 74 -13.82 -7.06 -5.86
N CYS A 75 -13.99 -6.64 -7.09
CA CYS A 75 -15.12 -6.99 -7.95
C CYS A 75 -14.62 -7.65 -9.23
N THR A 76 -15.32 -8.69 -9.68
CA THR A 76 -14.99 -9.45 -10.90
C THR A 76 -16.02 -9.30 -12.01
N ASP A 77 -17.10 -8.57 -11.72
CA ASP A 77 -18.16 -8.26 -12.67
C ASP A 77 -18.86 -6.92 -12.34
N GLU A 78 -19.65 -6.42 -13.28
CA GLU A 78 -20.39 -5.16 -13.13
C GLU A 78 -21.35 -5.19 -11.95
N LYS A 79 -22.06 -6.32 -11.74
CA LYS A 79 -23.06 -6.46 -10.67
C LYS A 79 -22.43 -6.34 -9.29
N SER A 80 -21.29 -6.99 -9.07
CA SER A 80 -20.53 -6.87 -7.81
C SER A 80 -19.99 -5.46 -7.60
N GLY A 81 -19.55 -4.80 -8.67
CA GLY A 81 -19.10 -3.41 -8.63
C GLY A 81 -20.20 -2.43 -8.22
N LEU A 82 -21.38 -2.55 -8.82
CA LEU A 82 -22.53 -1.73 -8.45
C LEU A 82 -23.01 -2.00 -7.03
N ALA A 83 -23.00 -3.27 -6.59
CA ALA A 83 -23.35 -3.63 -5.22
C ALA A 83 -22.34 -3.08 -4.20
N ALA A 84 -21.05 -3.05 -4.55
CA ALA A 84 -20.00 -2.46 -3.74
C ALA A 84 -20.22 -0.94 -3.57
N ALA A 85 -20.46 -0.24 -4.67
CA ALA A 85 -20.71 1.20 -4.64
C ALA A 85 -21.95 1.59 -3.83
N LYS A 86 -23.02 0.78 -3.88
CA LYS A 86 -24.21 0.99 -3.04
C LYS A 86 -23.91 0.87 -1.54
N LYS A 87 -22.97 0.02 -1.15
CA LYS A 87 -22.54 -0.13 0.26
C LYS A 87 -21.64 1.02 0.70
N ILE A 88 -20.77 1.51 -0.19
CA ILE A 88 -19.82 2.59 0.10
C ILE A 88 -20.52 3.95 0.09
N GLY A 89 -21.35 4.19 -0.91
CA GLY A 89 -21.92 5.51 -1.24
C GLY A 89 -21.06 6.25 -2.28
N TYR A 90 -21.72 7.00 -3.17
CA TYR A 90 -21.04 7.82 -4.17
C TYR A 90 -20.51 9.14 -3.59
N PRO A 91 -19.40 9.69 -4.14
CA PRO A 91 -18.58 9.16 -5.22
C PRO A 91 -17.66 8.01 -4.77
N VAL A 92 -17.36 7.06 -5.66
CA VAL A 92 -16.40 5.97 -5.43
C VAL A 92 -15.21 6.07 -6.37
N ILE A 93 -14.07 5.51 -5.93
CA ILE A 93 -12.88 5.35 -6.77
C ILE A 93 -12.92 3.95 -7.38
N ILE A 94 -12.53 3.87 -8.66
CA ILE A 94 -12.32 2.60 -9.35
C ILE A 94 -10.84 2.47 -9.66
N ARG A 95 -10.28 1.28 -9.45
CA ARG A 95 -8.90 0.93 -9.82
C ARG A 95 -8.87 -0.44 -10.47
N ALA A 96 -8.42 -0.50 -11.70
CA ALA A 96 -8.13 -1.78 -12.35
C ALA A 96 -6.90 -2.42 -11.70
N ALA A 97 -7.01 -3.67 -11.25
CA ALA A 97 -5.99 -4.31 -10.40
C ALA A 97 -4.64 -4.51 -11.10
N PHE A 98 -4.61 -4.61 -12.43
CA PHE A 98 -3.41 -4.93 -13.21
C PHE A 98 -3.15 -3.96 -14.37
N ALA A 99 -3.75 -2.76 -14.35
CA ALA A 99 -3.61 -1.79 -15.45
C ALA A 99 -2.38 -0.90 -15.27
N LEU A 100 -1.46 -0.96 -16.22
CA LEU A 100 -0.35 -0.02 -16.34
C LEU A 100 -0.86 1.36 -16.77
N GLY A 101 -0.36 2.42 -16.14
CA GLY A 101 -0.65 3.79 -16.53
C GLY A 101 -2.06 4.30 -16.20
N GLY A 102 -2.74 3.70 -15.21
CA GLY A 102 -4.03 4.21 -14.70
C GLY A 102 -5.23 4.01 -15.64
N LYS A 103 -5.10 3.27 -16.74
CA LYS A 103 -6.22 2.94 -17.61
C LYS A 103 -7.30 2.16 -16.86
N GLY A 104 -8.56 2.59 -16.97
CA GLY A 104 -9.68 1.99 -16.26
C GLY A 104 -9.77 2.39 -14.77
N SER A 105 -9.01 3.40 -14.33
CA SER A 105 -9.10 3.96 -12.99
C SER A 105 -9.71 5.37 -13.05
N GLY A 106 -10.44 5.75 -11.99
CA GLY A 106 -11.04 7.08 -11.90
C GLY A 106 -12.09 7.19 -10.80
N ILE A 107 -12.79 8.31 -10.76
CA ILE A 107 -13.83 8.60 -9.77
C ILE A 107 -15.21 8.55 -10.46
N ALA A 108 -16.05 7.61 -10.02
CA ALA A 108 -17.44 7.52 -10.44
C ALA A 108 -18.32 8.36 -9.50
N LYS A 109 -19.06 9.30 -10.05
CA LYS A 109 -19.93 10.21 -9.30
C LYS A 109 -21.30 9.64 -9.01
N ASP A 110 -21.76 8.71 -9.84
CA ASP A 110 -23.07 8.09 -9.80
C ASP A 110 -23.05 6.69 -10.43
N GLU A 111 -24.18 5.99 -10.39
CA GLU A 111 -24.33 4.61 -10.89
C GLU A 111 -24.09 4.52 -12.39
N LYS A 112 -24.58 5.48 -13.17
CA LYS A 112 -24.40 5.50 -14.62
C LYS A 112 -22.93 5.62 -15.01
N HIS A 113 -22.24 6.60 -14.41
CA HIS A 113 -20.81 6.80 -14.63
C HIS A 113 -20.00 5.58 -14.19
N LEU A 114 -20.37 4.96 -13.03
CA LEU A 114 -19.75 3.73 -12.57
C LEU A 114 -19.88 2.59 -13.59
N THR A 115 -21.07 2.38 -14.15
CA THR A 115 -21.32 1.33 -15.15
C THR A 115 -20.40 1.49 -16.36
N GLU A 116 -20.32 2.69 -16.92
CA GLU A 116 -19.45 2.99 -18.08
C GLU A 116 -17.97 2.71 -17.76
N MET A 117 -17.53 3.10 -16.57
CA MET A 117 -16.16 2.87 -16.12
C MET A 117 -15.86 1.39 -15.86
N LEU A 118 -16.77 0.64 -15.23
CA LEU A 118 -16.59 -0.79 -15.00
C LEU A 118 -16.49 -1.57 -16.30
N GLN A 119 -17.33 -1.28 -17.31
CA GLN A 119 -17.24 -1.90 -18.62
C GLN A 119 -15.87 -1.67 -19.26
N THR A 120 -15.37 -0.45 -19.18
CA THR A 120 -14.03 -0.11 -19.67
C THR A 120 -12.95 -0.86 -18.87
N ALA A 121 -13.02 -0.85 -17.54
CA ALA A 121 -12.01 -1.45 -16.68
C ALA A 121 -11.94 -2.98 -16.83
N PHE A 122 -13.09 -3.67 -16.94
CA PHE A 122 -13.14 -5.12 -17.15
C PHE A 122 -12.69 -5.56 -18.53
N ALA A 123 -12.63 -4.66 -19.51
CA ALA A 123 -12.02 -4.96 -20.81
C ALA A 123 -10.49 -5.16 -20.71
N PHE A 124 -9.85 -4.61 -19.67
CA PHE A 124 -8.40 -4.65 -19.49
C PHE A 124 -7.94 -5.44 -18.25
N SER A 125 -8.83 -5.70 -17.31
CA SER A 125 -8.49 -6.36 -16.05
C SER A 125 -9.60 -7.31 -15.62
N PRO A 126 -9.28 -8.54 -15.19
CA PRO A 126 -10.26 -9.48 -14.67
C PRO A 126 -10.80 -9.08 -13.30
N GLN A 127 -10.16 -8.13 -12.62
CA GLN A 127 -10.53 -7.65 -11.30
C GLN A 127 -10.42 -6.13 -11.21
N VAL A 128 -11.40 -5.52 -10.58
CA VAL A 128 -11.49 -4.09 -10.33
C VAL A 128 -11.75 -3.85 -8.85
N LEU A 129 -11.04 -2.91 -8.24
CA LEU A 129 -11.32 -2.43 -6.89
C LEU A 129 -12.30 -1.26 -6.97
N VAL A 130 -13.37 -1.31 -6.17
CA VAL A 130 -14.28 -0.20 -5.92
C VAL A 130 -14.04 0.27 -4.49
N GLU A 131 -13.60 1.52 -4.33
CA GLU A 131 -13.08 2.05 -3.07
C GLU A 131 -13.79 3.35 -2.67
N GLU A 132 -13.82 3.59 -1.37
CA GLU A 132 -14.24 4.86 -0.77
C GLU A 132 -13.37 6.02 -1.30
N ASN A 133 -14.02 7.11 -1.68
CA ASN A 133 -13.32 8.30 -2.17
C ASN A 133 -12.96 9.22 -1.02
N LEU A 134 -11.67 9.32 -0.73
CA LEU A 134 -11.11 10.21 0.29
C LEU A 134 -10.58 11.54 -0.29
N LYS A 135 -10.93 11.88 -1.55
CA LYS A 135 -10.49 13.14 -2.15
C LYS A 135 -10.91 14.34 -1.27
N GLY A 136 -9.96 15.19 -1.00
CA GLY A 136 -10.17 16.37 -0.16
C GLY A 136 -9.92 16.16 1.35
N TRP A 137 -9.60 14.92 1.76
CA TRP A 137 -9.17 14.66 3.13
C TRP A 137 -7.76 15.21 3.36
N LYS A 138 -7.46 15.48 4.63
CA LYS A 138 -6.11 15.82 5.07
C LYS A 138 -5.22 14.57 4.96
N GLU A 139 -4.01 14.76 4.44
CA GLU A 139 -2.99 13.74 4.33
C GLU A 139 -1.86 14.05 5.32
N VAL A 140 -1.57 13.08 6.19
CA VAL A 140 -0.49 13.15 7.18
C VAL A 140 0.30 11.85 7.11
N GLU A 141 1.61 11.98 7.06
CA GLU A 141 2.53 10.86 6.95
C GLU A 141 3.41 10.77 8.21
N TYR A 142 3.82 9.57 8.55
CA TYR A 142 4.78 9.30 9.62
C TYR A 142 5.93 8.48 9.08
N GLU A 143 7.13 9.02 9.19
CA GLU A 143 8.34 8.27 8.92
C GLU A 143 8.69 7.44 10.15
N VAL A 144 8.74 6.12 10.00
CA VAL A 144 8.95 5.18 11.11
C VAL A 144 10.09 4.25 10.80
N VAL A 145 11.06 4.19 11.71
CA VAL A 145 12.19 3.26 11.61
C VAL A 145 12.09 2.22 12.73
N ARG A 146 12.26 0.96 12.37
CA ARG A 146 12.27 -0.15 13.32
C ARG A 146 13.42 -1.12 13.01
N ASP A 147 14.13 -1.56 14.06
CA ASP A 147 15.17 -2.59 13.94
C ASP A 147 14.64 -4.01 14.25
N ALA A 148 15.50 -5.00 14.08
CA ALA A 148 15.19 -6.40 14.36
C ALA A 148 14.97 -6.70 15.86
N TYR A 149 15.35 -5.79 16.77
CA TYR A 149 15.20 -5.91 18.22
C TYR A 149 13.97 -5.18 18.75
N ASP A 150 13.08 -4.71 17.82
CA ASP A 150 11.86 -3.95 18.12
C ASP A 150 12.10 -2.54 18.71
N ASN A 151 13.30 -1.98 18.55
CA ASN A 151 13.47 -0.55 18.74
C ASN A 151 12.76 0.17 17.62
N CYS A 152 11.72 0.93 17.94
CA CYS A 152 10.82 1.54 16.97
C CYS A 152 10.64 3.02 17.30
N ILE A 153 10.98 3.88 16.35
CA ILE A 153 10.87 5.33 16.50
C ILE A 153 10.11 5.95 15.34
N THR A 154 9.37 7.00 15.60
CA THR A 154 8.91 7.94 14.56
C THR A 154 9.97 9.01 14.39
N VAL A 155 10.59 9.08 13.21
CA VAL A 155 11.61 10.07 12.88
C VAL A 155 11.00 11.45 12.79
N CYS A 156 9.93 11.55 12.02
CA CYS A 156 9.12 12.77 11.91
C CYS A 156 7.67 12.41 11.54
N ASN A 157 6.81 13.39 11.63
CA ASN A 157 5.53 13.40 10.93
C ASN A 157 5.52 14.55 9.93
N MET A 158 4.79 14.36 8.86
CA MET A 158 4.68 15.30 7.75
C MET A 158 3.21 15.54 7.42
N GLU A 159 2.91 16.73 6.97
CA GLU A 159 1.57 17.12 6.53
C GLU A 159 1.65 17.65 5.10
N ASN A 160 0.81 17.11 4.23
CA ASN A 160 0.63 17.63 2.89
C ASN A 160 -0.28 18.86 2.94
N ILE A 161 0.18 20.00 2.38
CA ILE A 161 -0.61 21.22 2.28
C ILE A 161 -1.78 21.01 1.33
N ASP A 162 -1.56 20.30 0.24
CA ASP A 162 -2.60 19.92 -0.69
C ASP A 162 -3.43 18.76 -0.13
N PRO A 163 -4.75 18.77 -0.34
CA PRO A 163 -5.61 17.70 0.14
C PRO A 163 -5.39 16.42 -0.64
N MET A 164 -5.74 15.28 -0.06
CA MET A 164 -5.67 13.97 -0.71
C MET A 164 -6.32 13.97 -2.10
N GLY A 165 -5.62 13.40 -3.07
CA GLY A 165 -5.99 13.39 -4.49
C GLY A 165 -5.03 14.16 -5.38
N VAL A 166 -4.11 14.93 -4.81
CA VAL A 166 -2.88 15.41 -5.46
C VAL A 166 -1.80 14.38 -5.22
N HIS A 167 -0.94 14.12 -6.21
CA HIS A 167 0.13 13.15 -6.04
C HIS A 167 1.13 13.65 -4.98
N THR A 168 1.50 12.81 -4.03
CA THR A 168 2.38 13.18 -2.89
C THR A 168 3.69 13.84 -3.34
N GLY A 169 4.31 13.34 -4.42
CA GLY A 169 5.52 13.93 -5.00
C GLY A 169 5.33 15.31 -5.65
N GLU A 170 4.10 15.78 -5.81
CA GLU A 170 3.75 17.09 -6.40
C GLU A 170 3.15 18.04 -5.34
N SER A 171 2.86 17.53 -4.13
CA SER A 171 2.33 18.30 -3.02
C SER A 171 3.45 18.98 -2.23
N ILE A 172 3.14 20.14 -1.65
CA ILE A 172 4.03 20.78 -0.67
C ILE A 172 3.88 20.04 0.65
N VAL A 173 4.99 19.53 1.16
CA VAL A 173 5.06 18.78 2.42
C VAL A 173 5.73 19.62 3.50
N VAL A 174 5.12 19.68 4.69
CA VAL A 174 5.66 20.39 5.86
C VAL A 174 5.97 19.39 6.97
N ALA A 175 7.19 19.42 7.48
CA ALA A 175 7.61 18.65 8.64
C ALA A 175 8.14 19.57 9.75
N PRO A 176 7.69 19.43 11.00
CA PRO A 176 6.58 18.58 11.45
C PRO A 176 5.21 19.13 11.01
N SER A 177 4.15 18.31 11.11
CA SER A 177 2.78 18.75 10.83
C SER A 177 2.40 19.97 11.69
N GLN A 178 1.70 20.94 11.07
CA GLN A 178 1.40 22.24 11.71
C GLN A 178 -0.05 22.32 12.23
N THR A 179 -0.94 21.47 11.74
CA THR A 179 -2.38 21.60 12.00
C THR A 179 -2.96 20.50 12.89
N LEU A 180 -2.14 19.53 13.32
CA LEU A 180 -2.55 18.52 14.30
C LEU A 180 -2.47 19.08 15.72
N ASN A 181 -3.52 18.85 16.52
CA ASN A 181 -3.39 19.04 17.96
C ASN A 181 -2.62 17.88 18.62
N ASN A 182 -2.23 18.05 19.88
CA ASN A 182 -1.41 17.08 20.60
C ASN A 182 -2.06 15.68 20.68
N HIS A 183 -3.38 15.62 20.86
CA HIS A 183 -4.11 14.34 20.93
C HIS A 183 -4.10 13.62 19.57
N GLU A 184 -4.35 14.33 18.48
CA GLU A 184 -4.32 13.80 17.12
C GLU A 184 -2.91 13.30 16.76
N TYR A 185 -1.88 14.10 17.06
CA TYR A 185 -0.49 13.75 16.85
C TYR A 185 -0.13 12.41 17.51
N HIS A 186 -0.42 12.28 18.81
CA HIS A 186 -0.07 11.06 19.57
C HIS A 186 -0.90 9.86 19.10
N LYS A 187 -2.18 10.03 18.80
CA LYS A 187 -3.04 8.97 18.27
C LYS A 187 -2.53 8.43 16.94
N LEU A 188 -2.18 9.30 16.01
CA LEU A 188 -1.64 8.89 14.71
C LEU A 188 -0.27 8.22 14.85
N ARG A 189 0.58 8.75 15.73
CA ARG A 189 1.88 8.15 16.07
C ARG A 189 1.72 6.73 16.61
N GLU A 190 0.79 6.49 17.53
CA GLU A 190 0.48 5.16 18.06
C GLU A 190 0.03 4.20 16.96
N ILE A 191 -0.84 4.66 16.06
CA ILE A 191 -1.29 3.87 14.91
C ILE A 191 -0.11 3.51 14.02
N ALA A 192 0.76 4.46 13.70
CA ALA A 192 1.94 4.24 12.87
C ALA A 192 2.88 3.18 13.48
N ILE A 193 3.26 3.33 14.75
CA ILE A 193 4.12 2.37 15.46
C ILE A 193 3.45 0.99 15.53
N LYS A 194 2.17 0.94 15.88
CA LYS A 194 1.39 -0.31 15.96
C LYS A 194 1.37 -1.05 14.63
N THR A 195 1.19 -0.33 13.53
CA THR A 195 1.16 -0.88 12.18
C THR A 195 2.52 -1.46 11.78
N ILE A 196 3.59 -0.70 11.94
CA ILE A 196 4.96 -1.12 11.60
C ILE A 196 5.38 -2.36 12.40
N ARG A 197 5.07 -2.40 13.71
CA ARG A 197 5.34 -3.56 14.56
C ARG A 197 4.55 -4.78 14.16
N HIS A 198 3.25 -4.63 13.88
CA HIS A 198 2.38 -5.72 13.49
C HIS A 198 2.83 -6.35 12.16
N LEU A 199 3.17 -5.55 11.19
CA LEU A 199 3.65 -6.01 9.88
C LEU A 199 5.05 -6.63 9.95
N GLY A 200 5.81 -6.37 11.00
CA GLY A 200 7.17 -6.88 11.15
C GLY A 200 8.17 -6.21 10.21
N ILE A 201 7.93 -4.94 9.87
CA ILE A 201 8.85 -4.16 9.03
C ILE A 201 10.16 -3.94 9.78
N ILE A 202 11.29 -4.10 9.10
CA ILE A 202 12.65 -3.85 9.58
C ILE A 202 13.32 -2.90 8.60
N GLY A 203 13.71 -1.72 9.10
CA GLY A 203 14.19 -0.60 8.30
C GLY A 203 13.17 0.54 8.33
N GLU A 204 12.97 1.17 7.22
CA GLU A 204 12.02 2.25 6.95
C GLU A 204 11.04 1.86 5.85
#